data_b5e8f9df15ae8144a499fdc25a95191c
#
_entry.id   b5e8f9df15ae8144a499fdc25a95191c
#
_cell.length_a   1.000
_cell.length_b   1.000
_cell.length_c   1.000
_cell.angle_alpha   90.00
_cell.angle_beta   90.00
_cell.angle_gamma   90.00
#
_symmetry.space_group_name_H-M   'P 1'
#
loop_
_entity.id
_entity.type
_entity.pdbx_description
1 polymer ?
#
loop_
_entity_poly.entity_id
_entity_poly.type
_entity_poly.pdbx_seq_one_letter_code
_entity_poly.pdbx_strand_id
1 'polypeptide(L)'
;MKRLLIPALAALIGSSALAQSPKSNLRPDETVLLYCDALGETPDVVYAKKIIPAGFKMEVDNKVDRPESISQGGDLSDISKMARVDLYFPKKPNGQMVVVCPGGGYRYAASWREGLYVAEWMLERGITVAVLKYRIPNGNCTVPLEDVHNTFRYCRSNAEKWGVDQIGVIGFSAGGHLAASASTLWIDQVTRPDFSILVYPVITMEIGVTHKGTRERLIKESAVWNHHLADKYSLQKQVTRFTPKTFIALCSDDKVVPAENSLMYYNALIDNDVPVEMYIWPKGNHGWGFEAEKYVGKGNDPFAYARQEFEASLERWLKEVR
;
A
#
# COMPACT_ATOMS: atom_id res chain seq x y z
N MET A 1 -48.43 53.90 2.56
CA MET A 1 -48.20 52.48 2.21
C MET A 1 -46.77 52.36 1.70
N LYS A 2 -45.85 51.96 2.58
CA LYS A 2 -44.43 51.69 2.23
C LYS A 2 -44.27 50.18 2.06
N ARG A 3 -43.92 49.72 0.84
CA ARG A 3 -43.58 48.34 0.57
C ARG A 3 -42.14 48.08 1.02
N LEU A 4 -41.95 47.17 1.98
CA LEU A 4 -40.64 46.60 2.33
C LEU A 4 -40.24 45.63 1.23
N LEU A 5 -39.09 45.89 0.62
CA LEU A 5 -38.37 44.94 -0.23
C LEU A 5 -37.50 44.08 0.71
N ILE A 6 -37.76 42.78 0.72
CA ILE A 6 -36.87 41.77 1.34
C ILE A 6 -35.84 41.36 0.31
N PRO A 7 -34.53 41.45 0.57
CA PRO A 7 -33.53 40.91 -0.34
C PRO A 7 -33.50 39.40 -0.25
N ALA A 8 -33.65 38.74 -1.40
CA ALA A 8 -33.45 37.30 -1.54
C ALA A 8 -31.98 36.96 -1.26
N LEU A 9 -31.77 36.16 -0.21
CA LEU A 9 -30.48 35.57 0.12
C LEU A 9 -30.20 34.46 -0.90
N ALA A 10 -29.38 34.75 -1.89
CA ALA A 10 -28.86 33.75 -2.82
C ALA A 10 -27.95 32.80 -2.04
N ALA A 11 -28.40 31.58 -1.80
CA ALA A 11 -27.56 30.50 -1.29
C ALA A 11 -26.49 30.18 -2.33
N LEU A 12 -25.26 30.52 -2.04
CA LEU A 12 -24.08 29.97 -2.74
C LEU A 12 -24.04 28.45 -2.43
N ILE A 13 -24.60 27.66 -3.31
CA ILE A 13 -24.31 26.23 -3.35
C ILE A 13 -22.89 26.12 -3.87
N GLY A 14 -21.94 25.99 -2.95
CA GLY A 14 -20.57 25.61 -3.30
C GLY A 14 -20.63 24.31 -4.07
N SER A 15 -20.22 24.33 -5.34
CA SER A 15 -19.99 23.13 -6.12
C SER A 15 -18.82 22.39 -5.45
N SER A 16 -19.13 21.45 -4.54
CA SER A 16 -18.18 20.40 -4.19
C SER A 16 -17.85 19.67 -5.50
N ALA A 17 -16.63 19.83 -5.98
CA ALA A 17 -16.13 19.05 -7.09
C ALA A 17 -16.30 17.59 -6.70
N LEU A 18 -17.24 16.91 -7.33
CA LEU A 18 -17.44 15.48 -7.15
C LEU A 18 -16.13 14.80 -7.49
N ALA A 19 -15.52 14.13 -6.51
CA ALA A 19 -14.37 13.32 -6.74
C ALA A 19 -14.69 12.32 -7.88
N GLN A 20 -13.81 12.20 -8.87
CA GLN A 20 -14.02 11.21 -9.92
C GLN A 20 -14.09 9.83 -9.29
N SER A 21 -15.06 9.02 -9.72
CA SER A 21 -15.14 7.62 -9.29
C SER A 21 -14.00 6.82 -9.94
N PRO A 22 -13.50 5.77 -9.28
CA PRO A 22 -12.49 4.90 -9.88
C PRO A 22 -13.01 4.32 -11.20
N LYS A 23 -12.12 4.08 -12.15
CA LYS A 23 -12.43 3.44 -13.44
C LYS A 23 -12.70 1.93 -13.33
N SER A 24 -12.96 1.46 -12.13
CA SER A 24 -13.42 0.12 -11.79
C SER A 24 -14.75 0.20 -11.04
N ASN A 25 -15.65 -0.73 -11.30
CA ASN A 25 -16.89 -0.89 -10.57
C ASN A 25 -16.73 -1.74 -9.30
N LEU A 26 -15.53 -2.27 -9.07
CA LEU A 26 -15.24 -3.04 -7.88
C LEU A 26 -15.40 -2.17 -6.62
N ARG A 27 -16.06 -2.71 -5.61
CA ARG A 27 -16.25 -2.09 -4.30
C ARG A 27 -15.83 -3.10 -3.24
N PRO A 28 -15.24 -2.67 -2.12
CA PRO A 28 -14.90 -3.58 -1.04
C PRO A 28 -16.15 -4.26 -0.50
N ASP A 29 -16.04 -5.55 -0.22
CA ASP A 29 -17.09 -6.32 0.46
C ASP A 29 -17.22 -5.85 1.90
N GLU A 30 -16.09 -5.61 2.56
CA GLU A 30 -16.01 -5.09 3.91
C GLU A 30 -14.89 -4.03 3.99
N THR A 31 -15.09 -2.98 4.79
CA THR A 31 -14.03 -2.07 5.24
C THR A 31 -13.86 -2.21 6.74
N VAL A 32 -12.65 -2.56 7.17
CA VAL A 32 -12.30 -2.81 8.56
C VAL A 32 -11.56 -1.60 9.13
N LEU A 33 -12.16 -0.93 10.10
CA LEU A 33 -11.51 0.12 10.87
C LEU A 33 -10.57 -0.53 11.90
N LEU A 34 -9.28 -0.26 11.82
CA LEU A 34 -8.28 -0.95 12.65
C LEU A 34 -8.40 -0.57 14.12
N TYR A 35 -8.62 0.70 14.42
CA TYR A 35 -8.57 1.21 15.79
C TYR A 35 -9.93 1.56 16.36
N CYS A 36 -10.13 1.29 17.66
CA CYS A 36 -11.35 1.66 18.37
C CYS A 36 -11.50 3.18 18.55
N ASP A 37 -10.44 3.95 18.40
CA ASP A 37 -10.44 5.41 18.41
C ASP A 37 -10.74 6.02 17.02
N ALA A 38 -11.02 5.17 16.02
CA ALA A 38 -11.44 5.61 14.70
C ALA A 38 -12.78 6.33 14.78
N LEU A 39 -12.74 7.64 14.66
CA LEU A 39 -13.91 8.53 14.74
C LEU A 39 -13.97 9.39 13.48
N GLY A 40 -15.12 9.42 12.84
CA GLY A 40 -15.40 10.33 11.73
C GLY A 40 -15.72 9.62 10.42
N GLU A 41 -16.09 10.43 9.44
CA GLU A 41 -16.30 10.00 8.06
C GLU A 41 -15.00 10.14 7.28
N THR A 42 -14.70 9.19 6.41
CA THR A 42 -13.61 9.27 5.46
C THR A 42 -14.15 9.37 4.05
N PRO A 43 -13.43 10.01 3.13
CA PRO A 43 -13.96 10.31 1.80
C PRO A 43 -14.24 9.07 0.95
N ASP A 44 -13.77 7.89 1.34
CA ASP A 44 -13.91 6.64 0.58
C ASP A 44 -14.64 5.51 1.30
N VAL A 45 -14.84 5.58 2.61
CA VAL A 45 -15.59 4.55 3.37
C VAL A 45 -17.02 4.40 2.89
N VAL A 46 -17.60 5.44 2.33
CA VAL A 46 -18.96 5.45 1.76
C VAL A 46 -19.17 4.41 0.64
N TYR A 47 -18.09 3.89 0.06
CA TYR A 47 -18.16 2.87 -1.01
C TYR A 47 -18.18 1.43 -0.49
N ALA A 48 -17.93 1.20 0.80
CA ALA A 48 -17.93 -0.13 1.38
C ALA A 48 -19.35 -0.69 1.54
N LYS A 49 -19.54 -1.97 1.24
CA LYS A 49 -20.82 -2.67 1.50
C LYS A 49 -21.06 -2.84 2.99
N LYS A 50 -20.01 -2.97 3.79
CA LYS A 50 -20.07 -3.18 5.22
C LYS A 50 -18.87 -2.58 5.92
N ILE A 51 -19.06 -1.94 7.06
CA ILE A 51 -17.99 -1.40 7.90
C ILE A 51 -17.93 -2.22 9.20
N ILE A 52 -16.72 -2.65 9.56
CA ILE A 52 -16.46 -3.51 10.71
C ILE A 52 -15.32 -2.93 11.54
N PRO A 53 -15.45 -2.85 12.88
CA PRO A 53 -14.32 -2.52 13.75
C PRO A 53 -13.42 -3.76 13.98
N ALA A 54 -12.11 -3.59 13.86
CA ALA A 54 -11.15 -4.61 14.31
C ALA A 54 -10.93 -4.54 15.83
N GLY A 55 -11.07 -3.36 16.42
CA GLY A 55 -11.02 -3.16 17.86
C GLY A 55 -9.61 -3.05 18.45
N PHE A 56 -8.58 -2.84 17.65
CA PHE A 56 -7.24 -2.58 18.19
C PHE A 56 -7.18 -1.22 18.90
N LYS A 57 -6.29 -1.10 19.88
CA LYS A 57 -5.89 0.18 20.44
C LYS A 57 -4.74 0.76 19.63
N MET A 58 -4.79 2.05 19.38
CA MET A 58 -3.71 2.78 18.76
C MET A 58 -2.62 3.04 19.82
N GLU A 59 -1.42 2.50 19.60
CA GLU A 59 -0.29 2.71 20.54
C GLU A 59 0.50 3.97 20.17
N VAL A 60 0.51 4.34 18.89
CA VAL A 60 1.29 5.47 18.38
C VAL A 60 0.42 6.39 17.53
N ASP A 61 0.45 7.70 17.85
CA ASP A 61 -0.24 8.74 17.09
C ASP A 61 0.72 9.39 16.07
N ASN A 62 0.25 9.61 14.84
CA ASN A 62 1.02 10.31 13.80
C ASN A 62 0.91 11.84 13.89
N LYS A 63 0.07 12.37 14.79
CA LYS A 63 -0.13 13.81 15.02
C LYS A 63 -0.46 14.59 13.73
N VAL A 64 -1.28 13.99 12.87
CA VAL A 64 -1.83 14.65 11.68
C VAL A 64 -3.17 15.26 12.06
N ASP A 65 -3.24 16.59 12.02
CA ASP A 65 -4.44 17.36 12.41
C ASP A 65 -5.30 17.79 11.20
N ARG A 66 -4.77 17.59 9.99
CA ARG A 66 -5.51 17.89 8.76
C ARG A 66 -6.56 16.81 8.49
N PRO A 67 -7.74 17.20 7.96
CA PRO A 67 -8.73 16.22 7.54
C PRO A 67 -8.22 15.36 6.41
N GLU A 68 -8.59 14.10 6.42
CA GLU A 68 -8.32 13.19 5.31
C GLU A 68 -8.99 13.67 4.03
N SER A 69 -8.30 13.53 2.90
CA SER A 69 -8.80 13.93 1.59
C SER A 69 -8.47 12.89 0.53
N ILE A 70 -9.30 12.83 -0.52
CA ILE A 70 -9.10 11.98 -1.68
C ILE A 70 -8.92 12.84 -2.93
N SER A 71 -7.86 12.56 -3.73
CA SER A 71 -7.65 13.20 -5.01
C SER A 71 -8.57 12.62 -6.10
N GLN A 72 -8.63 13.28 -7.25
CA GLN A 72 -9.36 12.75 -8.43
C GLN A 72 -8.79 11.40 -8.92
N GLY A 73 -7.53 11.09 -8.61
CA GLY A 73 -6.87 9.82 -8.94
C GLY A 73 -7.00 8.76 -7.86
N GLY A 74 -7.73 9.03 -6.76
CA GLY A 74 -7.92 8.09 -5.65
C GLY A 74 -6.76 8.04 -4.66
N ASP A 75 -5.90 9.07 -4.63
CA ASP A 75 -4.84 9.17 -3.64
C ASP A 75 -5.43 9.70 -2.33
N LEU A 76 -5.28 8.94 -1.24
CA LEU A 76 -5.74 9.29 0.09
C LEU A 76 -4.62 9.97 0.87
N SER A 77 -4.80 11.24 1.19
CA SER A 77 -3.84 12.05 1.96
C SER A 77 -4.30 12.23 3.40
N ASP A 78 -3.33 12.47 4.28
CA ASP A 78 -3.54 12.83 5.68
C ASP A 78 -4.31 11.77 6.50
N ILE A 79 -4.20 10.49 6.13
CA ILE A 79 -4.75 9.38 6.91
C ILE A 79 -4.14 9.44 8.32
N SER A 80 -5.02 9.55 9.31
CA SER A 80 -4.69 9.67 10.74
C SER A 80 -5.37 8.55 11.55
N LYS A 81 -6.38 8.85 12.35
CA LYS A 81 -7.05 7.86 13.22
C LYS A 81 -7.86 6.80 12.47
N MET A 82 -8.12 7.02 11.19
CA MET A 82 -8.97 6.17 10.36
C MET A 82 -8.18 5.15 9.51
N ALA A 83 -7.07 4.61 10.04
CA ALA A 83 -6.41 3.47 9.39
C ALA A 83 -7.41 2.33 9.19
N ARG A 84 -7.47 1.80 7.98
CA ARG A 84 -8.49 0.83 7.58
C ARG A 84 -8.00 -0.13 6.51
N VAL A 85 -8.70 -1.23 6.39
CA VAL A 85 -8.43 -2.28 5.40
C VAL A 85 -9.69 -2.51 4.58
N ASP A 86 -9.60 -2.35 3.27
CA ASP A 86 -10.65 -2.78 2.36
C ASP A 86 -10.45 -4.24 1.99
N LEU A 87 -11.44 -5.08 2.27
CA LEU A 87 -11.45 -6.50 2.00
C LEU A 87 -12.23 -6.80 0.72
N TYR A 88 -11.65 -7.66 -0.11
CA TYR A 88 -12.26 -8.14 -1.35
C TYR A 88 -12.15 -9.67 -1.39
N PHE A 89 -13.29 -10.34 -1.58
CA PHE A 89 -13.36 -11.79 -1.61
C PHE A 89 -13.61 -12.31 -3.03
N PRO A 90 -12.81 -13.25 -3.53
CA PRO A 90 -13.02 -13.84 -4.84
C PRO A 90 -14.22 -14.81 -4.82
N LYS A 91 -14.88 -14.96 -5.95
CA LYS A 91 -15.98 -15.95 -6.08
C LYS A 91 -15.56 -17.39 -5.83
N LYS A 92 -14.31 -17.71 -6.11
CA LYS A 92 -13.69 -19.03 -5.91
C LYS A 92 -12.32 -18.84 -5.28
N PRO A 93 -12.22 -18.83 -3.93
CA PRO A 93 -10.94 -18.65 -3.25
C PRO A 93 -9.99 -19.82 -3.53
N ASN A 94 -8.70 -19.49 -3.68
CA ASN A 94 -7.65 -20.48 -3.89
C ASN A 94 -6.84 -20.77 -2.61
N GLY A 95 -7.19 -20.18 -1.46
CA GLY A 95 -6.50 -20.28 -0.17
C GLY A 95 -5.47 -19.19 0.09
N GLN A 96 -5.07 -18.41 -0.93
CA GLN A 96 -4.14 -17.29 -0.76
C GLN A 96 -4.87 -15.99 -0.45
N MET A 97 -4.19 -15.16 0.35
CA MET A 97 -4.55 -13.77 0.62
C MET A 97 -3.32 -12.87 0.45
N VAL A 98 -3.54 -11.63 0.02
CA VAL A 98 -2.49 -10.63 -0.09
C VAL A 98 -2.90 -9.36 0.61
N VAL A 99 -2.06 -8.88 1.53
CA VAL A 99 -2.13 -7.54 2.10
C VAL A 99 -1.44 -6.58 1.14
N VAL A 100 -2.16 -5.57 0.66
CA VAL A 100 -1.66 -4.60 -0.32
C VAL A 100 -1.29 -3.30 0.40
N CYS A 101 -0.04 -2.86 0.21
CA CYS A 101 0.49 -1.60 0.72
C CYS A 101 0.71 -0.63 -0.47
N PRO A 102 -0.24 0.28 -0.76
CA PRO A 102 -0.09 1.26 -1.83
C PRO A 102 1.09 2.21 -1.60
N GLY A 103 1.72 2.70 -2.67
CA GLY A 103 2.74 3.73 -2.60
C GLY A 103 2.18 5.13 -2.38
N GLY A 104 3.01 6.15 -2.68
CA GLY A 104 2.67 7.56 -2.49
C GLY A 104 3.69 8.30 -1.63
N GLY A 105 4.92 7.80 -1.51
CA GLY A 105 6.04 8.43 -0.85
C GLY A 105 5.81 8.71 0.64
N TYR A 106 4.95 7.95 1.32
CA TYR A 106 4.45 8.22 2.68
C TYR A 106 3.78 9.60 2.85
N ARG A 107 3.37 10.21 1.75
CA ARG A 107 2.59 11.44 1.73
C ARG A 107 1.09 11.15 1.60
N TYR A 108 0.77 10.13 0.83
CA TYR A 108 -0.58 9.65 0.56
C TYR A 108 -0.53 8.13 0.28
N ALA A 109 -1.67 7.49 0.22
CA ALA A 109 -1.83 6.14 -0.28
C ALA A 109 -2.51 6.16 -1.66
N ALA A 110 -1.86 5.64 -2.69
CA ALA A 110 -2.38 5.56 -4.06
C ALA A 110 -3.45 4.46 -4.18
N SER A 111 -4.58 4.64 -3.46
CA SER A 111 -5.51 3.57 -3.13
C SER A 111 -6.25 2.96 -4.32
N TRP A 112 -6.35 3.66 -5.46
CA TRP A 112 -6.95 3.07 -6.66
C TRP A 112 -5.93 2.31 -7.50
N ARG A 113 -4.89 2.97 -7.98
CA ARG A 113 -3.92 2.38 -8.93
C ARG A 113 -3.03 1.30 -8.33
N GLU A 114 -2.68 1.43 -7.06
CA GLU A 114 -1.84 0.48 -6.32
C GLU A 114 -2.60 -0.24 -5.19
N GLY A 115 -3.94 -0.15 -5.22
CA GLY A 115 -4.85 -0.83 -4.30
C GLY A 115 -5.98 -1.53 -5.05
N LEU A 116 -6.99 -0.77 -5.48
CA LEU A 116 -8.19 -1.28 -6.12
C LEU A 116 -7.91 -2.09 -7.42
N TYR A 117 -7.00 -1.58 -8.29
CA TYR A 117 -6.68 -2.28 -9.54
C TYR A 117 -5.85 -3.55 -9.29
N VAL A 118 -5.04 -3.56 -8.22
CA VAL A 118 -4.38 -4.78 -7.74
C VAL A 118 -5.41 -5.80 -7.25
N ALA A 119 -6.40 -5.35 -6.47
CA ALA A 119 -7.47 -6.22 -5.99
C ALA A 119 -8.25 -6.86 -7.15
N GLU A 120 -8.61 -6.09 -8.18
CA GLU A 120 -9.30 -6.61 -9.35
C GLU A 120 -8.50 -7.73 -10.05
N TRP A 121 -7.20 -7.54 -10.26
CA TRP A 121 -6.31 -8.52 -10.87
C TRP A 121 -6.15 -9.80 -10.03
N MET A 122 -6.00 -9.66 -8.72
CA MET A 122 -5.84 -10.78 -7.77
C MET A 122 -7.12 -11.61 -7.64
N LEU A 123 -8.29 -10.95 -7.58
CA LEU A 123 -9.59 -11.62 -7.47
C LEU A 123 -9.91 -12.54 -8.67
N GLU A 124 -9.49 -12.16 -9.87
CA GLU A 124 -9.60 -12.98 -11.08
C GLU A 124 -8.83 -14.32 -10.95
N ARG A 125 -7.82 -14.37 -10.05
CA ARG A 125 -6.97 -15.51 -9.76
C ARG A 125 -7.34 -16.25 -8.48
N GLY A 126 -8.48 -15.89 -7.89
CA GLY A 126 -8.98 -16.55 -6.67
C GLY A 126 -8.27 -16.11 -5.39
N ILE A 127 -7.50 -15.03 -5.42
CA ILE A 127 -6.74 -14.53 -4.27
C ILE A 127 -7.60 -13.51 -3.51
N THR A 128 -7.76 -13.69 -2.21
CA THR A 128 -8.39 -12.72 -1.32
C THR A 128 -7.48 -11.51 -1.11
N VAL A 129 -8.05 -10.30 -1.05
CA VAL A 129 -7.24 -9.08 -0.99
C VAL A 129 -7.64 -8.20 0.19
N ALA A 130 -6.63 -7.69 0.88
CA ALA A 130 -6.74 -6.70 1.95
C ALA A 130 -5.95 -5.44 1.56
N VAL A 131 -6.61 -4.40 1.06
CA VAL A 131 -5.95 -3.13 0.72
C VAL A 131 -5.84 -2.27 1.97
N LEU A 132 -4.62 -2.11 2.46
CA LEU A 132 -4.34 -1.32 3.65
C LEU A 132 -4.21 0.18 3.31
N LYS A 133 -5.04 0.98 3.94
CA LYS A 133 -4.98 2.45 3.97
C LYS A 133 -4.32 2.87 5.28
N TYR A 134 -2.99 2.78 5.27
CA TYR A 134 -2.16 3.01 6.45
C TYR A 134 -2.07 4.50 6.78
N ARG A 135 -1.89 4.82 8.05
CA ARG A 135 -1.65 6.19 8.53
C ARG A 135 -0.35 6.74 7.98
N ILE A 136 -0.39 8.00 7.57
CA ILE A 136 0.80 8.70 7.10
C ILE A 136 1.76 8.89 8.30
N PRO A 137 3.06 8.55 8.17
CA PRO A 137 3.98 8.52 9.32
C PRO A 137 4.23 9.89 9.95
N ASN A 138 4.22 10.96 9.17
CA ASN A 138 4.51 12.33 9.62
C ASN A 138 5.80 12.41 10.48
N GLY A 139 6.82 11.62 10.11
CA GLY A 139 8.11 11.52 10.78
C GLY A 139 8.15 10.53 11.95
N ASN A 140 7.09 9.76 12.16
CA ASN A 140 7.08 8.65 13.10
C ASN A 140 7.03 7.32 12.34
N CYS A 141 8.18 6.70 12.19
CA CYS A 141 8.39 5.50 11.38
C CYS A 141 7.66 4.25 11.91
N THR A 142 7.23 4.24 13.17
CA THR A 142 6.50 3.10 13.76
C THR A 142 5.03 3.09 13.39
N VAL A 143 4.45 4.22 13.00
CA VAL A 143 3.02 4.36 12.69
C VAL A 143 2.55 3.43 11.57
N PRO A 144 3.10 3.48 10.33
CA PRO A 144 2.64 2.58 9.29
C PRO A 144 2.98 1.10 9.57
N LEU A 145 4.05 0.85 10.34
CA LEU A 145 4.43 -0.51 10.73
C LEU A 145 3.42 -1.11 11.72
N GLU A 146 2.92 -0.33 12.68
CA GLU A 146 1.82 -0.74 13.57
C GLU A 146 0.57 -1.12 12.76
N ASP A 147 0.21 -0.31 11.77
CA ASP A 147 -0.98 -0.56 10.94
C ASP A 147 -0.87 -1.87 10.14
N VAL A 148 0.29 -2.15 9.53
CA VAL A 148 0.47 -3.38 8.77
C VAL A 148 0.51 -4.60 9.69
N HIS A 149 1.11 -4.53 10.86
CA HIS A 149 1.09 -5.61 11.85
C HIS A 149 -0.33 -5.91 12.33
N ASN A 150 -1.12 -4.88 12.65
CA ASN A 150 -2.51 -5.07 13.07
C ASN A 150 -3.39 -5.59 11.91
N THR A 151 -3.08 -5.22 10.67
CA THR A 151 -3.72 -5.83 9.49
C THR A 151 -3.44 -7.32 9.43
N PHE A 152 -2.19 -7.76 9.59
CA PHE A 152 -1.86 -9.18 9.62
C PHE A 152 -2.56 -9.91 10.77
N ARG A 153 -2.57 -9.35 11.98
CA ARG A 153 -3.30 -9.93 13.11
C ARG A 153 -4.78 -10.11 12.82
N TYR A 154 -5.42 -9.10 12.24
CA TYR A 154 -6.82 -9.18 11.85
C TYR A 154 -7.06 -10.25 10.77
N CYS A 155 -6.24 -10.25 9.71
CA CYS A 155 -6.36 -11.23 8.63
C CYS A 155 -6.13 -12.66 9.12
N ARG A 156 -5.09 -12.90 9.93
CA ARG A 156 -4.81 -14.22 10.50
C ARG A 156 -5.95 -14.72 11.41
N SER A 157 -6.54 -13.84 12.24
CA SER A 157 -7.65 -14.23 13.14
C SER A 157 -8.92 -14.59 12.39
N ASN A 158 -9.07 -14.18 11.14
CA ASN A 158 -10.23 -14.48 10.29
C ASN A 158 -9.93 -15.46 9.15
N ALA A 159 -8.68 -15.92 9.01
CA ALA A 159 -8.21 -16.71 7.88
C ALA A 159 -9.03 -17.98 7.65
N GLU A 160 -9.29 -18.76 8.70
CA GLU A 160 -10.12 -19.97 8.65
C GLU A 160 -11.53 -19.68 8.12
N LYS A 161 -12.18 -18.63 8.62
CA LYS A 161 -13.51 -18.20 8.17
C LYS A 161 -13.54 -17.87 6.68
N TRP A 162 -12.44 -17.38 6.13
CA TRP A 162 -12.34 -16.97 4.73
C TRP A 162 -11.76 -18.06 3.82
N GLY A 163 -11.41 -19.23 4.38
CA GLY A 163 -10.75 -20.29 3.64
C GLY A 163 -9.36 -19.91 3.16
N VAL A 164 -8.63 -19.11 3.96
CA VAL A 164 -7.28 -18.62 3.70
C VAL A 164 -6.28 -19.42 4.53
N ASP A 165 -5.25 -19.97 3.89
CA ASP A 165 -4.18 -20.74 4.54
C ASP A 165 -2.79 -20.06 4.39
N GLN A 166 -2.66 -19.10 3.45
CA GLN A 166 -1.42 -18.37 3.19
C GLN A 166 -1.69 -16.88 3.02
N ILE A 167 -0.97 -16.01 3.76
CA ILE A 167 -1.13 -14.55 3.70
C ILE A 167 0.20 -13.90 3.37
N GLY A 168 0.32 -13.36 2.15
CA GLY A 168 1.47 -12.59 1.70
C GLY A 168 1.25 -11.08 1.81
N VAL A 169 2.28 -10.34 1.41
CA VAL A 169 2.25 -8.88 1.28
C VAL A 169 2.67 -8.47 -0.12
N ILE A 170 2.02 -7.45 -0.68
CA ILE A 170 2.50 -6.74 -1.87
C ILE A 170 2.61 -5.26 -1.56
N GLY A 171 3.68 -4.61 -2.02
CA GLY A 171 3.85 -3.18 -1.84
C GLY A 171 4.52 -2.50 -3.02
N PHE A 172 4.18 -1.22 -3.21
CA PHE A 172 4.58 -0.38 -4.32
C PHE A 172 5.34 0.85 -3.82
N SER A 173 6.50 1.17 -4.39
CA SER A 173 7.22 2.40 -4.04
C SER A 173 7.47 2.53 -2.52
N ALA A 174 6.99 3.57 -1.87
CA ALA A 174 7.02 3.70 -0.40
C ALA A 174 6.17 2.61 0.31
N GLY A 175 5.08 2.14 -0.30
CA GLY A 175 4.34 0.96 0.17
C GLY A 175 5.14 -0.33 0.01
N GLY A 176 6.06 -0.38 -0.97
CA GLY A 176 7.09 -1.43 -1.09
C GLY A 176 8.04 -1.43 0.10
N HIS A 177 8.41 -0.24 0.59
CA HIS A 177 9.15 -0.11 1.84
C HIS A 177 8.35 -0.65 3.04
N LEU A 178 7.05 -0.35 3.12
CA LEU A 178 6.19 -0.88 4.19
C LEU A 178 6.03 -2.40 4.10
N ALA A 179 5.88 -2.96 2.91
CA ALA A 179 5.82 -4.40 2.69
C ALA A 179 7.13 -5.10 3.04
N ALA A 180 8.28 -4.52 2.66
CA ALA A 180 9.59 -5.01 3.07
C ALA A 180 9.81 -4.86 4.60
N SER A 181 9.28 -3.79 5.22
CA SER A 181 9.29 -3.63 6.69
C SER A 181 8.48 -4.74 7.38
N ALA A 182 7.29 -5.06 6.88
CA ALA A 182 6.50 -6.18 7.40
C ALA A 182 7.24 -7.52 7.23
N SER A 183 8.05 -7.66 6.18
CA SER A 183 8.82 -8.87 5.87
C SER A 183 10.10 -9.04 6.70
N THR A 184 10.64 -7.95 7.27
CA THR A 184 11.93 -7.97 7.97
C THR A 184 11.85 -7.52 9.44
N LEU A 185 10.83 -6.72 9.79
CA LEU A 185 10.62 -6.16 11.13
C LEU A 185 9.34 -6.72 11.79
N TRP A 186 8.97 -7.95 11.44
CA TRP A 186 7.86 -8.65 12.09
C TRP A 186 8.15 -8.90 13.58
N ILE A 187 7.09 -9.03 14.38
CA ILE A 187 7.19 -9.18 15.85
C ILE A 187 7.09 -10.65 16.25
N ASP A 188 6.22 -11.38 15.54
CA ASP A 188 5.88 -12.79 15.80
C ASP A 188 5.42 -13.46 14.50
N GLN A 189 5.13 -14.76 14.56
CA GLN A 189 4.68 -15.51 13.38
C GLN A 189 3.33 -15.02 12.83
N VAL A 190 2.50 -14.36 13.65
CA VAL A 190 1.20 -13.83 13.23
C VAL A 190 1.38 -12.60 12.34
N THR A 191 2.38 -11.77 12.64
CA THR A 191 2.68 -10.54 11.89
C THR A 191 3.64 -10.75 10.72
N ARG A 192 4.25 -11.95 10.61
CA ARG A 192 5.16 -12.30 9.52
C ARG A 192 4.37 -12.70 8.27
N PRO A 193 4.60 -12.07 7.10
CA PRO A 193 4.05 -12.54 5.83
C PRO A 193 4.58 -13.93 5.45
N ASP A 194 3.77 -14.72 4.74
CA ASP A 194 4.22 -16.01 4.20
C ASP A 194 5.07 -15.84 2.93
N PHE A 195 4.83 -14.75 2.18
CA PHE A 195 5.59 -14.34 1.00
C PHE A 195 5.52 -12.83 0.81
N SER A 196 6.42 -12.28 0.00
CA SER A 196 6.54 -10.84 -0.26
C SER A 196 6.63 -10.54 -1.76
N ILE A 197 5.91 -9.51 -2.21
CA ILE A 197 5.95 -8.99 -3.58
C ILE A 197 6.28 -7.51 -3.51
N LEU A 198 7.40 -7.11 -4.11
CA LEU A 198 7.90 -5.74 -4.06
C LEU A 198 7.99 -5.17 -5.48
N VAL A 199 7.21 -4.12 -5.74
CA VAL A 199 7.13 -3.49 -7.06
C VAL A 199 7.75 -2.09 -6.99
N TYR A 200 8.84 -1.88 -7.70
CA TYR A 200 9.70 -0.68 -7.65
C TYR A 200 9.89 -0.10 -6.23
N PRO A 201 10.28 -0.94 -5.25
CA PRO A 201 10.21 -0.57 -3.85
C PRO A 201 11.29 0.44 -3.46
N VAL A 202 10.95 1.36 -2.56
CA VAL A 202 11.97 1.99 -1.71
C VAL A 202 12.44 0.95 -0.69
N ILE A 203 13.72 0.82 -0.47
CA ILE A 203 14.30 -0.16 0.46
C ILE A 203 15.22 0.50 1.48
N THR A 204 16.15 1.32 1.00
CA THR A 204 17.16 1.92 1.88
C THR A 204 16.78 3.32 2.32
N MET A 205 17.27 3.71 3.49
CA MET A 205 17.24 5.10 3.97
C MET A 205 18.63 5.77 3.82
N GLU A 206 19.54 5.16 3.07
CA GLU A 206 20.88 5.73 2.82
C GLU A 206 20.79 6.94 1.88
N ILE A 207 21.43 8.04 2.28
CA ILE A 207 21.48 9.28 1.48
C ILE A 207 22.21 9.00 0.16
N GLY A 208 21.66 9.49 -0.93
CA GLY A 208 22.21 9.30 -2.29
C GLY A 208 21.57 8.14 -3.05
N VAL A 209 20.96 7.17 -2.37
CA VAL A 209 20.27 6.03 -2.99
C VAL A 209 18.77 6.05 -2.68
N THR A 210 18.38 6.46 -1.48
CA THR A 210 16.97 6.48 -1.07
C THR A 210 16.13 7.48 -1.89
N HIS A 211 14.82 7.21 -2.00
CA HIS A 211 13.88 8.26 -2.39
C HIS A 211 13.76 9.30 -1.25
N LYS A 212 14.34 10.49 -1.47
CA LYS A 212 14.45 11.56 -0.48
C LYS A 212 13.13 11.84 0.26
N GLY A 213 12.04 12.03 -0.50
CA GLY A 213 10.72 12.35 0.09
C GLY A 213 10.16 11.25 0.99
N THR A 214 10.40 9.96 0.68
CA THR A 214 10.03 8.84 1.55
C THR A 214 10.81 8.87 2.85
N ARG A 215 12.13 9.06 2.78
CA ARG A 215 13.00 9.15 3.95
C ARG A 215 12.59 10.30 4.88
N GLU A 216 12.40 11.50 4.34
CA GLU A 216 12.02 12.69 5.11
C GLU A 216 10.69 12.50 5.87
N ARG A 217 9.69 11.88 5.21
CA ARG A 217 8.38 11.65 5.82
C ARG A 217 8.38 10.51 6.83
N LEU A 218 9.23 9.52 6.63
CA LEU A 218 9.30 8.35 7.51
C LEU A 218 10.09 8.64 8.80
N ILE A 219 11.31 9.19 8.69
CA ILE A 219 12.25 9.32 9.81
C ILE A 219 12.65 10.75 10.18
N LYS A 220 12.13 11.76 9.47
CA LYS A 220 12.45 13.21 9.56
C LYS A 220 13.93 13.58 9.30
N GLU A 221 14.16 14.78 8.79
CA GLU A 221 15.53 15.31 8.55
C GLU A 221 16.35 15.54 9.85
N SER A 222 15.68 15.84 10.96
CA SER A 222 16.34 15.90 12.28
C SER A 222 17.03 14.60 12.67
N ALA A 223 16.69 13.51 12.01
CA ALA A 223 17.39 12.25 12.05
C ALA A 223 18.69 12.20 11.21
N VAL A 224 19.21 13.33 10.71
CA VAL A 224 20.57 13.40 10.13
C VAL A 224 21.60 12.87 11.15
N TRP A 225 21.34 13.09 12.43
CA TRP A 225 22.13 12.56 13.54
C TRP A 225 21.63 11.20 14.06
N ASN A 226 20.49 10.69 13.58
CA ASN A 226 19.94 9.41 14.01
C ASN A 226 20.26 8.31 12.99
N HIS A 227 21.54 8.03 12.82
CA HIS A 227 22.03 6.91 12.00
C HIS A 227 21.31 5.60 12.34
N HIS A 228 20.92 5.42 13.60
CA HIS A 228 20.26 4.21 14.08
C HIS A 228 18.87 4.00 13.44
N LEU A 229 18.06 5.05 13.26
CA LEU A 229 16.77 4.92 12.56
C LEU A 229 16.98 4.69 11.05
N ALA A 230 17.93 5.38 10.43
CA ALA A 230 18.24 5.16 9.02
C ALA A 230 18.72 3.71 8.80
N ASP A 231 19.56 3.17 9.66
CA ASP A 231 20.01 1.78 9.60
C ASP A 231 18.86 0.79 9.83
N LYS A 232 18.03 1.01 10.85
CA LYS A 232 16.87 0.16 11.17
C LYS A 232 15.87 0.10 10.01
N TYR A 233 15.62 1.22 9.33
CA TYR A 233 14.67 1.30 8.23
C TYR A 233 15.33 1.22 6.84
N SER A 234 16.63 0.90 6.77
CA SER A 234 17.32 0.40 5.58
C SER A 234 17.17 -1.12 5.55
N LEU A 235 16.14 -1.60 4.85
CA LEU A 235 15.61 -2.95 5.04
C LEU A 235 16.51 -4.04 4.49
N GLN A 236 17.43 -3.73 3.57
CA GLN A 236 18.49 -4.66 3.16
C GLN A 236 19.40 -5.05 4.34
N LYS A 237 19.50 -4.21 5.38
CA LYS A 237 20.25 -4.48 6.61
C LYS A 237 19.47 -5.33 7.63
N GLN A 238 18.17 -5.52 7.40
CA GLN A 238 17.26 -6.25 8.30
C GLN A 238 16.89 -7.64 7.77
N VAL A 239 17.39 -8.01 6.59
CA VAL A 239 17.17 -9.34 6.01
C VAL A 239 17.83 -10.41 6.87
N THR A 240 17.12 -11.47 7.12
CA THR A 240 17.60 -12.68 7.80
C THR A 240 17.11 -13.91 7.04
N ARG A 241 17.61 -15.10 7.34
CA ARG A 241 17.11 -16.37 6.79
C ARG A 241 15.62 -16.63 7.03
N PHE A 242 14.99 -15.86 7.91
CA PHE A 242 13.54 -15.95 8.22
C PHE A 242 12.71 -14.94 7.43
N THR A 243 13.33 -14.06 6.63
CA THR A 243 12.65 -13.19 5.69
C THR A 243 11.86 -14.04 4.68
N PRO A 244 10.60 -13.69 4.33
CA PRO A 244 9.79 -14.49 3.41
C PRO A 244 10.40 -14.58 2.01
N LYS A 245 10.07 -15.64 1.28
CA LYS A 245 10.31 -15.74 -0.18
C LYS A 245 9.82 -14.47 -0.87
N THR A 246 10.60 -13.92 -1.78
CA THR A 246 10.33 -12.57 -2.31
C THR A 246 10.32 -12.55 -3.84
N PHE A 247 9.33 -11.86 -4.42
CA PHE A 247 9.29 -11.46 -5.83
C PHE A 247 9.56 -9.95 -5.92
N ILE A 248 10.46 -9.53 -6.82
CA ILE A 248 10.82 -8.12 -7.03
C ILE A 248 10.62 -7.76 -8.50
N ALA A 249 9.98 -6.62 -8.78
CA ALA A 249 9.76 -6.12 -10.13
C ALA A 249 10.05 -4.61 -10.21
N LEU A 250 10.85 -4.19 -11.19
CA LEU A 250 11.21 -2.78 -11.38
C LEU A 250 11.61 -2.47 -12.82
N CYS A 251 11.79 -1.19 -13.13
CA CYS A 251 12.40 -0.74 -14.37
C CYS A 251 13.75 -0.08 -14.11
N SER A 252 14.73 -0.34 -14.98
CA SER A 252 16.08 0.23 -14.83
C SER A 252 16.14 1.73 -15.15
N ASP A 253 15.14 2.27 -15.85
CA ASP A 253 15.02 3.69 -16.16
C ASP A 253 14.24 4.49 -15.09
N ASP A 254 13.93 3.89 -13.93
CA ASP A 254 13.23 4.55 -12.83
C ASP A 254 14.05 5.74 -12.28
N LYS A 255 13.51 6.95 -12.45
CA LYS A 255 14.14 8.20 -12.00
C LYS A 255 13.64 8.69 -10.64
N VAL A 256 12.69 7.99 -10.04
CA VAL A 256 12.09 8.33 -8.74
C VAL A 256 12.69 7.49 -7.63
N VAL A 257 12.75 6.18 -7.85
CA VAL A 257 13.38 5.23 -6.93
C VAL A 257 14.49 4.50 -7.68
N PRO A 258 15.77 4.82 -7.42
CA PRO A 258 16.91 4.17 -8.09
C PRO A 258 16.86 2.65 -7.96
N ALA A 259 17.19 1.95 -9.04
CA ALA A 259 17.18 0.48 -9.12
C ALA A 259 18.07 -0.16 -8.03
N GLU A 260 19.07 0.56 -7.55
CA GLU A 260 19.96 0.16 -6.46
C GLU A 260 19.19 -0.24 -5.19
N ASN A 261 18.02 0.37 -4.90
CA ASN A 261 17.17 -0.06 -3.79
C ASN A 261 16.83 -1.55 -3.89
N SER A 262 16.34 -1.98 -5.05
CA SER A 262 15.96 -3.37 -5.29
C SER A 262 17.19 -4.30 -5.34
N LEU A 263 18.29 -3.85 -5.96
CA LEU A 263 19.54 -4.63 -6.04
C LEU A 263 20.14 -4.87 -4.65
N MET A 264 20.15 -3.87 -3.76
CA MET A 264 20.63 -4.02 -2.39
C MET A 264 19.80 -5.05 -1.62
N TYR A 265 18.47 -5.03 -1.79
CA TYR A 265 17.59 -5.99 -1.11
C TYR A 265 17.74 -7.39 -1.68
N TYR A 266 17.83 -7.52 -3.01
CA TYR A 266 18.08 -8.79 -3.68
C TYR A 266 19.36 -9.45 -3.18
N ASN A 267 20.48 -8.70 -3.14
CA ASN A 267 21.76 -9.22 -2.65
C ASN A 267 21.64 -9.68 -1.19
N ALA A 268 20.98 -8.88 -0.33
CA ALA A 268 20.80 -9.26 1.06
C ALA A 268 19.94 -10.53 1.22
N LEU A 269 18.94 -10.75 0.36
CA LEU A 269 18.15 -11.99 0.34
C LEU A 269 19.02 -13.19 -0.05
N ILE A 270 19.84 -13.06 -1.11
CA ILE A 270 20.77 -14.13 -1.54
C ILE A 270 21.79 -14.45 -0.44
N ASP A 271 22.39 -13.42 0.19
CA ASP A 271 23.38 -13.59 1.26
C ASP A 271 22.81 -14.29 2.51
N ASN A 272 21.48 -14.30 2.65
CA ASN A 272 20.77 -14.96 3.76
C ASN A 272 20.01 -16.24 3.33
N ASP A 273 20.29 -16.80 2.16
CA ASP A 273 19.66 -18.01 1.61
C ASP A 273 18.13 -17.91 1.48
N VAL A 274 17.60 -16.69 1.27
CA VAL A 274 16.16 -16.48 1.06
C VAL A 274 15.83 -16.59 -0.43
N PRO A 275 14.89 -17.46 -0.84
CA PRO A 275 14.49 -17.57 -2.23
C PRO A 275 13.92 -16.25 -2.76
N VAL A 276 14.47 -15.79 -3.90
CA VAL A 276 14.06 -14.53 -4.53
C VAL A 276 14.05 -14.65 -6.04
N GLU A 277 13.02 -14.08 -6.66
CA GLU A 277 12.98 -13.80 -8.10
C GLU A 277 12.94 -12.31 -8.32
N MET A 278 13.76 -11.80 -9.25
CA MET A 278 13.79 -10.39 -9.61
C MET A 278 13.72 -10.19 -11.11
N TYR A 279 12.84 -9.27 -11.53
CA TYR A 279 12.65 -8.87 -12.92
C TYR A 279 12.95 -7.39 -13.09
N ILE A 280 13.81 -7.06 -14.04
CA ILE A 280 14.21 -5.70 -14.37
C ILE A 280 13.93 -5.45 -15.86
N TRP A 281 12.99 -4.57 -16.15
CA TRP A 281 12.70 -4.14 -17.51
C TRP A 281 13.44 -2.84 -17.85
N PRO A 282 13.83 -2.65 -19.12
CA PRO A 282 14.63 -1.48 -19.50
C PRO A 282 13.85 -0.15 -19.46
N LYS A 283 12.51 -0.19 -19.58
CA LYS A 283 11.66 1.00 -19.68
C LYS A 283 10.37 0.84 -18.88
N GLY A 284 9.82 1.95 -18.43
CA GLY A 284 8.56 2.03 -17.68
C GLY A 284 8.60 3.09 -16.60
N ASN A 285 9.80 3.58 -16.28
CA ASN A 285 10.02 4.54 -15.20
C ASN A 285 9.38 4.04 -13.88
N HIS A 286 8.69 4.90 -13.13
CA HIS A 286 8.11 4.63 -11.83
C HIS A 286 6.57 4.64 -11.86
N GLY A 287 5.92 3.86 -11.00
CA GLY A 287 4.47 3.98 -10.75
C GLY A 287 3.56 3.28 -11.77
N TRP A 288 4.10 2.37 -12.60
CA TRP A 288 3.31 1.65 -13.60
C TRP A 288 2.35 0.59 -13.01
N GLY A 289 2.65 0.00 -11.86
CA GLY A 289 1.82 -0.94 -11.09
C GLY A 289 0.85 -1.78 -11.92
N PHE A 290 -0.41 -1.83 -11.50
CA PHE A 290 -1.50 -2.50 -12.23
C PHE A 290 -2.35 -1.51 -13.07
N GLU A 291 -1.79 -0.38 -13.43
CA GLU A 291 -2.44 0.69 -14.19
C GLU A 291 -2.47 0.39 -15.70
N ALA A 292 -3.12 -0.72 -16.07
CA ALA A 292 -3.24 -1.17 -17.44
C ALA A 292 -4.08 -0.21 -18.30
N GLU A 293 -4.00 -0.34 -19.64
CA GLU A 293 -4.73 0.51 -20.62
C GLU A 293 -6.24 0.62 -20.35
N LYS A 294 -6.87 -0.43 -19.78
CA LYS A 294 -8.28 -0.38 -19.37
C LYS A 294 -8.61 0.72 -18.38
N TYR A 295 -7.61 1.18 -17.60
CA TYR A 295 -7.77 2.25 -16.60
C TYR A 295 -7.27 3.61 -17.10
N VAL A 296 -6.17 3.65 -17.85
CA VAL A 296 -5.54 4.91 -18.28
C VAL A 296 -5.92 5.31 -19.70
N GLY A 297 -6.48 4.39 -20.47
CA GLY A 297 -6.81 4.56 -21.89
C GLY A 297 -5.71 4.06 -22.81
N LYS A 298 -6.11 3.70 -24.03
CA LYS A 298 -5.23 3.11 -25.04
C LYS A 298 -4.01 4.02 -25.31
N GLY A 299 -2.81 3.44 -25.27
CA GLY A 299 -1.55 4.13 -25.51
C GLY A 299 -1.01 4.95 -24.32
N ASN A 300 -1.71 4.97 -23.18
CA ASN A 300 -1.29 5.73 -22.00
C ASN A 300 -0.64 4.87 -20.90
N ASP A 301 -0.53 3.55 -21.09
CA ASP A 301 0.23 2.70 -20.18
C ASP A 301 1.72 2.71 -20.58
N PRO A 302 2.61 3.32 -19.76
CA PRO A 302 4.03 3.40 -20.08
C PRO A 302 4.73 2.04 -20.04
N PHE A 303 4.08 1.05 -19.45
CA PHE A 303 4.59 -0.31 -19.27
C PHE A 303 3.89 -1.35 -20.18
N ALA A 304 3.03 -0.92 -21.10
CA ALA A 304 2.23 -1.79 -21.96
C ALA A 304 3.05 -2.89 -22.67
N TYR A 305 4.29 -2.57 -23.10
CA TYR A 305 5.17 -3.50 -23.83
C TYR A 305 5.61 -4.73 -23.01
N ALA A 306 5.69 -4.60 -21.68
CA ALA A 306 6.15 -5.65 -20.77
C ALA A 306 5.07 -6.11 -19.77
N ARG A 307 3.91 -5.48 -19.74
CA ARG A 307 2.83 -5.76 -18.79
C ARG A 307 2.42 -7.22 -18.78
N GLN A 308 2.21 -7.82 -19.95
CA GLN A 308 1.83 -9.23 -20.06
C GLN A 308 2.89 -10.17 -19.48
N GLU A 309 4.18 -9.86 -19.70
CA GLU A 309 5.29 -10.65 -19.14
C GLU A 309 5.33 -10.52 -17.62
N PHE A 310 5.20 -9.31 -17.09
CA PHE A 310 5.14 -9.07 -15.64
C PHE A 310 3.98 -9.85 -15.00
N GLU A 311 2.77 -9.70 -15.54
CA GLU A 311 1.58 -10.36 -15.00
C GLU A 311 1.68 -11.88 -15.08
N ALA A 312 2.22 -12.43 -16.17
CA ALA A 312 2.42 -13.86 -16.33
C ALA A 312 3.49 -14.41 -15.37
N SER A 313 4.60 -13.67 -15.19
CA SER A 313 5.67 -14.03 -14.25
C SER A 313 5.16 -14.01 -12.81
N LEU A 314 4.41 -12.99 -12.43
CA LEU A 314 3.82 -12.89 -11.10
C LEU A 314 2.78 -14.00 -10.86
N GLU A 315 1.92 -14.28 -11.83
CA GLU A 315 0.92 -15.36 -11.72
C GLU A 315 1.58 -16.74 -11.58
N ARG A 316 2.64 -17.01 -12.34
CA ARG A 316 3.42 -18.24 -12.21
C ARG A 316 4.00 -18.33 -10.80
N TRP A 317 4.70 -17.29 -10.35
CA TRP A 317 5.33 -17.25 -9.05
C TRP A 317 4.34 -17.44 -7.89
N LEU A 318 3.15 -16.81 -7.96
CA LEU A 318 2.08 -16.98 -6.97
C LEU A 318 1.59 -18.44 -6.87
N LYS A 319 1.61 -19.19 -7.98
CA LYS A 319 1.29 -20.64 -7.98
C LYS A 319 2.41 -21.48 -7.36
N GLU A 320 3.67 -21.10 -7.58
CA GLU A 320 4.85 -21.82 -7.09
C GLU A 320 5.16 -21.54 -5.60
N VAL A 321 4.80 -20.36 -5.10
CA VAL A 321 5.05 -19.98 -3.70
C VAL A 321 4.05 -20.61 -2.73
N ARG A 322 2.97 -21.13 -3.26
CA ARG A 322 1.90 -21.81 -2.54
C ARG A 322 2.25 -23.25 -2.03
#